data_d23706dd99f218ac194ff255d6a2826f
#
_entry.id   d23706dd99f218ac194ff255d6a2826f
#
_cell.length_a   1.000
_cell.length_b   1.000
_cell.length_c   1.000
_cell.angle_alpha   90.00
_cell.angle_beta   90.00
_cell.angle_gamma   90.00
#
_symmetry.space_group_name_H-M   'P 1'
#
loop_
_entity.id
_entity.type
_entity.pdbx_description
1 polymer ?
#
loop_
_entity_poly.entity_id
_entity_poly.type
_entity_poly.pdbx_seq_one_letter_code
_entity_poly.pdbx_strand_id
1 'polypeptide(L)'
;MSARILVVDDIEANVRLLEAKLTAEYYEVLTANDGPTALAIAASEKPDIVLLDVMMPGMDGFQVCRRLKDDPETRHMPVVLVTALDGRADRIAGLEAGADEFLTKPIDDMMLFARVRSLTRLKTVIDELREREASGRRMGVIAGAASRLGGSGGRVLIIDDHERQAARVCSELAVEHRPVVESDPEKALVTAKGPVDLVIINAAARGFDGLRLAAQIRSDEATRHLPILAIVDFDERPRLVKALEIGVNDILARPIDPQELAARARTQIRRKRYTDYLRDNLDHSLELAVTDQLTGLHNRRYMSGQLDALVKRAGLGGDPVATLLIDIDHFKKINDGFGHDVGDEVLREFAVRLASNVRAIDLPCRYGGEEFVVVMPDTSLEDAHRIAERIRLHVAGSPFRVMGGAELLTVTISIGVAASIGELDRPDALLKRADEAVYEAKASGRNKVIARAA
;
A
#
# COMPACT_ATOMS: atom_id res chain seq x y z
N MET A 1 -15.41 -16.18 -1.37
CA MET A 1 -14.98 -17.48 -0.80
C MET A 1 -15.29 -17.45 0.67
N SER A 2 -15.72 -18.57 1.23
CA SER A 2 -15.92 -18.72 2.68
C SER A 2 -14.55 -18.68 3.37
N ALA A 3 -14.42 -17.98 4.50
CA ALA A 3 -13.15 -17.95 5.22
C ALA A 3 -12.89 -19.32 5.91
N ARG A 4 -11.61 -19.73 5.93
CA ARG A 4 -11.15 -20.96 6.58
C ARG A 4 -10.68 -20.68 8.00
N ILE A 5 -11.23 -21.39 8.96
CA ILE A 5 -10.93 -21.20 10.38
C ILE A 5 -10.34 -22.49 10.94
N LEU A 6 -9.14 -22.41 11.52
CA LEU A 6 -8.54 -23.52 12.24
C LEU A 6 -8.97 -23.45 13.71
N VAL A 7 -9.65 -24.50 14.19
CA VAL A 7 -10.06 -24.68 15.59
C VAL A 7 -9.11 -25.68 16.25
N VAL A 8 -8.51 -25.27 17.36
CA VAL A 8 -7.52 -26.05 18.11
C VAL A 8 -7.93 -26.16 19.57
N ASP A 9 -8.24 -27.36 20.03
CA ASP A 9 -8.60 -27.66 21.45
C ASP A 9 -8.32 -29.15 21.68
N ASP A 10 -7.73 -29.52 22.82
CA ASP A 10 -7.41 -30.92 23.16
C ASP A 10 -8.67 -31.74 23.54
N ILE A 11 -9.78 -31.04 23.80
CA ILE A 11 -11.06 -31.66 24.12
C ILE A 11 -11.92 -31.72 22.85
N GLU A 12 -12.07 -32.93 22.29
CA GLU A 12 -12.81 -33.15 21.03
C GLU A 12 -14.26 -32.58 21.05
N ALA A 13 -14.92 -32.58 22.20
CA ALA A 13 -16.26 -32.01 22.34
C ALA A 13 -16.27 -30.48 22.11
N ASN A 14 -15.24 -29.77 22.52
CA ASN A 14 -15.11 -28.35 22.28
C ASN A 14 -14.84 -28.05 20.79
N VAL A 15 -13.97 -28.86 20.16
CA VAL A 15 -13.70 -28.77 18.72
C VAL A 15 -15.00 -28.93 17.92
N ARG A 16 -15.76 -30.00 18.18
CA ARG A 16 -17.04 -30.28 17.49
C ARG A 16 -18.08 -29.17 17.71
N LEU A 17 -18.16 -28.63 18.92
CA LEU A 17 -19.06 -27.51 19.23
C LEU A 17 -18.75 -26.26 18.41
N LEU A 18 -17.47 -25.86 18.38
CA LEU A 18 -17.04 -24.70 17.60
C LEU A 18 -17.17 -24.95 16.10
N GLU A 19 -16.80 -26.14 15.61
CA GLU A 19 -16.99 -26.56 14.23
C GLU A 19 -18.46 -26.43 13.81
N ALA A 20 -19.39 -26.97 14.59
CA ALA A 20 -20.82 -26.90 14.29
C ALA A 20 -21.32 -25.43 14.23
N LYS A 21 -20.92 -24.59 15.20
CA LYS A 21 -21.29 -23.15 15.24
C LYS A 21 -20.76 -22.39 14.04
N LEU A 22 -19.48 -22.59 13.70
CA LEU A 22 -18.84 -21.86 12.59
C LEU A 22 -19.34 -22.34 11.22
N THR A 23 -19.56 -23.64 11.06
CA THR A 23 -20.15 -24.21 9.84
C THR A 23 -21.58 -23.72 9.60
N ALA A 24 -22.36 -23.51 10.65
CA ALA A 24 -23.69 -22.91 10.55
C ALA A 24 -23.68 -21.47 10.04
N GLU A 25 -22.57 -20.74 10.25
CA GLU A 25 -22.31 -19.38 9.71
C GLU A 25 -21.55 -19.42 8.37
N TYR A 26 -21.51 -20.58 7.71
CA TYR A 26 -20.90 -20.80 6.39
C TYR A 26 -19.37 -20.63 6.35
N TYR A 27 -18.65 -20.81 7.47
CA TYR A 27 -17.20 -20.90 7.47
C TYR A 27 -16.73 -22.33 7.14
N GLU A 28 -15.59 -22.45 6.47
CA GLU A 28 -14.88 -23.71 6.32
C GLU A 28 -14.02 -23.94 7.58
N VAL A 29 -14.17 -25.09 8.23
CA VAL A 29 -13.50 -25.35 9.50
C VAL A 29 -12.47 -26.45 9.36
N LEU A 30 -11.24 -26.16 9.76
CA LEU A 30 -10.14 -27.08 9.95
C LEU A 30 -9.98 -27.36 11.45
N THR A 31 -9.62 -28.57 11.84
CA THR A 31 -9.53 -28.96 13.25
C THR A 31 -8.19 -29.57 13.60
N ALA A 32 -7.70 -29.30 14.81
CA ALA A 32 -6.52 -29.92 15.40
C ALA A 32 -6.73 -30.16 16.89
N ASN A 33 -6.18 -31.26 17.42
CA ASN A 33 -6.35 -31.63 18.82
C ASN A 33 -5.07 -31.42 19.66
N ASP A 34 -4.02 -30.86 19.06
CA ASP A 34 -2.74 -30.55 19.72
C ASP A 34 -1.96 -29.46 18.99
N GLY A 35 -0.97 -28.88 19.66
CA GLY A 35 -0.15 -27.79 19.13
C GLY A 35 0.67 -28.15 17.89
N PRO A 36 1.41 -29.28 17.86
CA PRO A 36 2.17 -29.71 16.68
C PRO A 36 1.31 -29.87 15.43
N THR A 37 0.14 -30.53 15.56
CA THR A 37 -0.82 -30.69 14.45
C THR A 37 -1.36 -29.34 13.99
N ALA A 38 -1.68 -28.42 14.92
CA ALA A 38 -2.14 -27.09 14.60
C ALA A 38 -1.10 -26.31 13.78
N LEU A 39 0.19 -26.37 14.15
CA LEU A 39 1.28 -25.72 13.40
C LEU A 39 1.45 -26.30 12.00
N ALA A 40 1.36 -27.63 11.86
CA ALA A 40 1.44 -28.31 10.56
C ALA A 40 0.30 -27.88 9.63
N ILE A 41 -0.95 -27.89 10.13
CA ILE A 41 -2.13 -27.43 9.36
C ILE A 41 -2.02 -25.94 9.01
N ALA A 42 -1.59 -25.10 9.95
CA ALA A 42 -1.41 -23.66 9.67
C ALA A 42 -0.41 -23.41 8.53
N ALA A 43 0.66 -24.19 8.45
CA ALA A 43 1.66 -24.07 7.39
C ALA A 43 1.18 -24.59 6.03
N SER A 44 0.47 -25.75 5.99
CA SER A 44 0.04 -26.38 4.74
C SER A 44 -1.25 -25.76 4.18
N GLU A 45 -2.26 -25.58 5.03
CA GLU A 45 -3.61 -25.17 4.63
C GLU A 45 -3.83 -23.65 4.66
N LYS A 46 -2.98 -22.90 5.35
CA LYS A 46 -3.00 -21.43 5.45
C LYS A 46 -4.40 -20.89 5.82
N PRO A 47 -4.95 -21.23 7.00
CA PRO A 47 -6.24 -20.74 7.44
C PRO A 47 -6.26 -19.21 7.58
N ASP A 48 -7.46 -18.62 7.48
CA ASP A 48 -7.66 -17.19 7.64
C ASP A 48 -7.60 -16.75 9.10
N ILE A 49 -8.02 -17.62 10.03
CA ILE A 49 -8.01 -17.36 11.47
C ILE A 49 -7.69 -18.67 12.20
N VAL A 50 -7.01 -18.56 13.33
CA VAL A 50 -6.78 -19.65 14.27
C VAL A 50 -7.52 -19.36 15.57
N LEU A 51 -8.48 -20.20 15.95
CA LEU A 51 -9.09 -20.25 17.28
C LEU A 51 -8.35 -21.29 18.10
N LEU A 52 -7.66 -20.88 19.16
CA LEU A 52 -6.65 -21.68 19.82
C LEU A 52 -6.92 -21.76 21.32
N ASP A 53 -7.17 -22.95 21.82
CA ASP A 53 -7.25 -23.16 23.27
C ASP A 53 -5.88 -22.93 23.93
N VAL A 54 -5.89 -22.37 25.12
CA VAL A 54 -4.68 -22.10 25.90
C VAL A 54 -4.21 -23.32 26.65
N MET A 55 -5.15 -24.06 27.22
CA MET A 55 -4.86 -25.16 28.16
C MET A 55 -4.78 -26.51 27.43
N MET A 56 -3.67 -26.77 26.75
CA MET A 56 -3.43 -28.03 26.05
C MET A 56 -2.22 -28.77 26.62
N PRO A 57 -2.22 -30.11 26.67
CA PRO A 57 -1.10 -30.91 27.14
C PRO A 57 0.09 -30.81 26.17
N GLY A 58 1.30 -30.81 26.74
CA GLY A 58 2.55 -30.79 25.98
C GLY A 58 2.92 -29.40 25.46
N MET A 59 2.25 -28.89 24.43
CA MET A 59 2.44 -27.55 23.90
C MET A 59 1.22 -26.70 24.16
N ASP A 60 1.32 -25.72 25.05
CA ASP A 60 0.23 -24.82 25.37
C ASP A 60 -0.07 -23.81 24.23
N GLY A 61 -1.26 -23.18 24.28
CA GLY A 61 -1.69 -22.24 23.26
C GLY A 61 -0.80 -21.00 23.14
N PHE A 62 -0.17 -20.54 24.21
CA PHE A 62 0.78 -19.44 24.16
C PHE A 62 2.03 -19.80 23.35
N GLN A 63 2.54 -21.03 23.49
CA GLN A 63 3.68 -21.55 22.74
C GLN A 63 3.35 -21.69 21.25
N VAL A 64 2.17 -22.22 20.94
CA VAL A 64 1.67 -22.32 19.55
C VAL A 64 1.55 -20.93 18.93
N CYS A 65 0.92 -19.98 19.65
CA CYS A 65 0.77 -18.61 19.20
C CYS A 65 2.13 -17.95 18.89
N ARG A 66 3.12 -18.05 19.80
CA ARG A 66 4.46 -17.50 19.55
C ARG A 66 5.10 -18.09 18.30
N ARG A 67 5.05 -19.41 18.10
CA ARG A 67 5.61 -20.06 16.90
C ARG A 67 4.93 -19.59 15.63
N LEU A 68 3.60 -19.45 15.62
CA LEU A 68 2.86 -18.89 14.48
C LEU A 68 3.28 -17.44 14.18
N LYS A 69 3.55 -16.64 15.22
CA LYS A 69 3.91 -15.22 15.07
C LYS A 69 5.40 -14.99 14.77
N ASP A 70 6.25 -15.92 15.11
CA ASP A 70 7.69 -15.87 14.77
C ASP A 70 7.97 -16.29 13.33
N ASP A 71 7.15 -17.18 12.75
CA ASP A 71 7.33 -17.66 11.40
C ASP A 71 6.83 -16.61 10.37
N PRO A 72 7.66 -16.21 9.39
CA PRO A 72 7.31 -15.28 8.32
C PRO A 72 6.08 -15.68 7.51
N GLU A 73 5.85 -16.99 7.32
CA GLU A 73 4.74 -17.49 6.52
C GLU A 73 3.39 -17.49 7.26
N THR A 74 3.40 -17.56 8.61
CA THR A 74 2.18 -17.65 9.41
C THR A 74 1.95 -16.45 10.32
N ARG A 75 2.94 -15.58 10.55
CA ARG A 75 2.84 -14.43 11.48
C ARG A 75 1.67 -13.48 11.21
N HIS A 76 1.22 -13.41 9.97
CA HIS A 76 0.12 -12.53 9.54
C HIS A 76 -1.25 -13.14 9.81
N MET A 77 -1.33 -14.42 10.15
CA MET A 77 -2.60 -15.09 10.51
C MET A 77 -3.09 -14.57 11.86
N PRO A 78 -4.33 -14.08 11.95
CA PRO A 78 -4.94 -13.74 13.22
C PRO A 78 -5.08 -14.99 14.12
N VAL A 79 -4.68 -14.83 15.38
CA VAL A 79 -4.81 -15.86 16.42
C VAL A 79 -5.72 -15.34 17.51
N VAL A 80 -6.83 -16.05 17.76
CA VAL A 80 -7.76 -15.79 18.86
C VAL A 80 -7.55 -16.87 19.90
N LEU A 81 -7.11 -16.49 21.09
CA LEU A 81 -6.98 -17.41 22.20
C LEU A 81 -8.36 -17.64 22.84
N VAL A 82 -8.71 -18.91 23.00
CA VAL A 82 -9.94 -19.35 23.67
C VAL A 82 -9.52 -19.94 25.01
N THR A 83 -10.01 -19.42 26.12
CA THR A 83 -9.49 -19.85 27.43
C THR A 83 -10.56 -19.83 28.52
N ALA A 84 -10.46 -20.77 29.46
CA ALA A 84 -11.18 -20.71 30.72
C ALA A 84 -10.52 -19.76 31.73
N LEU A 85 -9.29 -19.33 31.43
CA LEU A 85 -8.54 -18.38 32.24
C LEU A 85 -9.07 -16.97 31.95
N ASP A 86 -9.72 -16.34 32.89
CA ASP A 86 -10.21 -14.97 32.82
C ASP A 86 -9.30 -13.98 33.58
N GLY A 87 -8.20 -14.51 34.11
CA GLY A 87 -7.21 -13.77 34.84
C GLY A 87 -6.52 -12.69 34.01
N ARG A 88 -6.23 -11.56 34.67
CA ARG A 88 -5.48 -10.45 34.08
C ARG A 88 -4.12 -10.89 33.52
N ALA A 89 -3.38 -11.72 34.28
CA ALA A 89 -2.06 -12.21 33.88
C ALA A 89 -2.10 -13.03 32.58
N ASP A 90 -3.13 -13.84 32.41
CA ASP A 90 -3.28 -14.72 31.25
C ASP A 90 -3.58 -13.93 29.97
N ARG A 91 -4.44 -12.90 30.07
CA ARG A 91 -4.70 -11.99 28.95
C ARG A 91 -3.45 -11.25 28.48
N ILE A 92 -2.64 -10.76 29.43
CA ILE A 92 -1.38 -10.08 29.13
C ILE A 92 -0.40 -11.06 28.48
N ALA A 93 -0.20 -12.25 29.08
CA ALA A 93 0.69 -13.28 28.56
C ALA A 93 0.36 -13.67 27.11
N GLY A 94 -0.91 -13.76 26.76
CA GLY A 94 -1.33 -14.07 25.41
C GLY A 94 -1.12 -12.92 24.43
N LEU A 95 -1.39 -11.67 24.81
CA LEU A 95 -1.06 -10.51 23.99
C LEU A 95 0.45 -10.40 23.75
N GLU A 96 1.26 -10.69 24.77
CA GLU A 96 2.73 -10.76 24.65
C GLU A 96 3.18 -11.92 23.79
N ALA A 97 2.46 -13.05 23.78
CA ALA A 97 2.68 -14.15 22.85
C ALA A 97 2.32 -13.78 21.39
N GLY A 98 1.69 -12.63 21.19
CA GLY A 98 1.32 -12.11 19.88
C GLY A 98 -0.12 -12.42 19.46
N ALA A 99 -0.95 -12.92 20.37
CA ALA A 99 -2.36 -13.14 20.08
C ALA A 99 -3.04 -11.83 19.68
N ASP A 100 -4.00 -11.96 18.80
CA ASP A 100 -4.73 -10.84 18.25
C ASP A 100 -5.98 -10.54 19.06
N GLU A 101 -6.52 -11.56 19.75
CA GLU A 101 -7.73 -11.44 20.54
C GLU A 101 -7.90 -12.61 21.53
N PHE A 102 -8.86 -12.44 22.46
CA PHE A 102 -9.26 -13.42 23.46
C PHE A 102 -10.75 -13.65 23.46
N LEU A 103 -11.14 -14.90 23.71
CA LEU A 103 -12.50 -15.32 24.03
C LEU A 103 -12.48 -16.17 25.29
N THR A 104 -13.27 -15.78 26.30
CA THR A 104 -13.40 -16.56 27.54
C THR A 104 -14.45 -17.65 27.39
N LYS A 105 -14.19 -18.83 27.93
CA LYS A 105 -15.15 -19.92 28.06
C LYS A 105 -16.08 -19.65 29.27
N PRO A 106 -17.42 -19.82 29.16
CA PRO A 106 -18.16 -20.26 27.99
C PRO A 106 -18.21 -19.19 26.89
N ILE A 107 -18.00 -19.60 25.64
CA ILE A 107 -17.91 -18.69 24.49
C ILE A 107 -19.29 -18.12 24.18
N ASP A 108 -19.41 -16.81 24.20
CA ASP A 108 -20.58 -16.08 23.71
C ASP A 108 -20.59 -16.07 22.18
N ASP A 109 -21.64 -16.60 21.56
CA ASP A 109 -21.74 -16.76 20.11
C ASP A 109 -21.70 -15.42 19.37
N MET A 110 -22.36 -14.39 19.93
CA MET A 110 -22.41 -13.07 19.33
C MET A 110 -21.00 -12.44 19.27
N MET A 111 -20.24 -12.57 20.35
CA MET A 111 -18.87 -12.10 20.42
C MET A 111 -17.94 -12.92 19.52
N LEU A 112 -18.08 -14.24 19.47
CA LEU A 112 -17.32 -15.11 18.59
C LEU A 112 -17.47 -14.66 17.12
N PHE A 113 -18.71 -14.57 16.66
CA PHE A 113 -18.97 -14.22 15.26
C PHE A 113 -18.58 -12.77 14.91
N ALA A 114 -18.76 -11.82 15.83
CA ALA A 114 -18.33 -10.44 15.63
C ALA A 114 -16.80 -10.35 15.49
N ARG A 115 -16.05 -11.06 16.35
CA ARG A 115 -14.57 -11.12 16.30
C ARG A 115 -14.07 -11.82 15.03
N VAL A 116 -14.63 -12.98 14.71
CA VAL A 116 -14.28 -13.72 13.50
C VAL A 116 -14.50 -12.85 12.25
N ARG A 117 -15.67 -12.22 12.12
CA ARG A 117 -15.96 -11.32 10.99
C ARG A 117 -14.99 -10.14 10.90
N SER A 118 -14.65 -9.53 12.04
CA SER A 118 -13.70 -8.40 12.08
C SER A 118 -12.29 -8.82 11.63
N LEU A 119 -11.79 -9.96 12.13
CA LEU A 119 -10.47 -10.47 11.82
C LEU A 119 -10.37 -11.02 10.38
N THR A 120 -11.42 -11.65 9.86
CA THR A 120 -11.48 -12.11 8.47
C THR A 120 -11.35 -10.92 7.49
N ARG A 121 -12.08 -9.82 7.74
CA ARG A 121 -11.95 -8.61 6.91
C ARG A 121 -10.51 -8.08 6.88
N LEU A 122 -9.87 -8.03 8.05
CA LEU A 122 -8.46 -7.60 8.14
C LEU A 122 -7.53 -8.54 7.36
N LYS A 123 -7.71 -9.85 7.53
CA LYS A 123 -6.90 -10.88 6.85
C LYS A 123 -7.01 -10.79 5.33
N THR A 124 -8.22 -10.63 4.80
CA THR A 124 -8.46 -10.47 3.37
C THR A 124 -7.63 -9.31 2.78
N VAL A 125 -7.62 -8.14 3.46
CA VAL A 125 -6.83 -6.99 3.01
C VAL A 125 -5.32 -7.28 3.03
N ILE A 126 -4.84 -7.92 4.10
CA ILE A 126 -3.42 -8.27 4.22
C ILE A 126 -3.00 -9.27 3.14
N ASP A 127 -3.82 -10.28 2.86
CA ASP A 127 -3.52 -11.30 1.85
C ASP A 127 -3.49 -10.70 0.44
N GLU A 128 -4.46 -9.86 0.10
CA GLU A 128 -4.47 -9.16 -1.18
C GLU A 128 -3.18 -8.33 -1.39
N LEU A 129 -2.75 -7.60 -0.37
CA LEU A 129 -1.50 -6.82 -0.42
C LEU A 129 -0.27 -7.72 -0.54
N ARG A 130 -0.23 -8.85 0.17
CA ARG A 130 0.88 -9.83 0.10
C ARG A 130 0.98 -10.51 -1.26
N GLU A 131 -0.15 -10.90 -1.85
CA GLU A 131 -0.17 -11.50 -3.20
C GLU A 131 0.35 -10.53 -4.26
N ARG A 132 -0.03 -9.27 -4.16
CA ARG A 132 0.48 -8.20 -5.04
C ARG A 132 1.97 -7.96 -4.82
N GLU A 133 2.44 -7.91 -3.57
CA GLU A 133 3.88 -7.80 -3.24
C GLU A 133 4.66 -9.00 -3.79
N ALA A 134 4.18 -10.22 -3.60
CA ALA A 134 4.83 -11.44 -4.11
C ALA A 134 4.92 -11.45 -5.64
N SER A 135 3.93 -10.91 -6.33
CA SER A 135 3.94 -10.73 -7.78
C SER A 135 4.98 -9.70 -8.22
N GLY A 136 5.09 -8.57 -7.53
CA GLY A 136 6.12 -7.55 -7.76
C GLY A 136 7.54 -8.06 -7.53
N ARG A 137 7.76 -8.88 -6.49
CA ARG A 137 9.06 -9.54 -6.23
C ARG A 137 9.47 -10.49 -7.35
N ARG A 138 8.55 -11.29 -7.88
CA ARG A 138 8.81 -12.20 -9.01
C ARG A 138 9.21 -11.45 -10.28
N MET A 139 8.77 -10.21 -10.44
CA MET A 139 9.16 -9.32 -11.53
C MET A 139 10.50 -8.59 -11.29
N GLY A 140 11.19 -8.84 -10.16
CA GLY A 140 12.48 -8.22 -9.84
C GLY A 140 12.41 -6.77 -9.37
N VAL A 141 11.20 -6.29 -9.05
CA VAL A 141 10.94 -4.87 -8.75
C VAL A 141 11.09 -4.54 -7.26
N ILE A 142 11.08 -5.52 -6.37
CA ILE A 142 11.14 -5.31 -4.91
C ILE A 142 12.40 -5.95 -4.32
N ALA A 143 13.24 -5.16 -3.69
CA ALA A 143 14.35 -5.59 -2.84
C ALA A 143 14.04 -5.21 -1.39
N GLY A 144 13.92 -6.17 -0.50
CA GLY A 144 13.84 -5.94 0.95
C GLY A 144 12.98 -6.96 1.69
N ALA A 145 13.53 -7.52 2.78
CA ALA A 145 12.76 -8.27 3.76
C ALA A 145 12.12 -7.28 4.74
N ALA A 146 10.84 -7.47 5.07
CA ALA A 146 10.21 -6.77 6.18
C ALA A 146 11.01 -7.04 7.45
N SER A 147 11.87 -6.11 7.84
CA SER A 147 12.47 -6.12 9.18
C SER A 147 11.32 -6.10 10.19
N ARG A 148 11.51 -6.70 11.37
CA ARG A 148 10.49 -6.73 12.43
C ARG A 148 10.04 -5.31 12.75
N LEU A 149 8.89 -4.90 12.18
CA LEU A 149 8.32 -3.58 12.42
C LEU A 149 7.81 -3.55 13.88
N GLY A 150 8.52 -2.86 14.74
CA GLY A 150 8.17 -2.73 16.15
C GLY A 150 6.82 -2.02 16.35
N GLY A 151 6.12 -2.36 17.42
CA GLY A 151 4.88 -1.69 17.83
C GLY A 151 5.06 -0.46 18.72
N SER A 152 6.30 -0.10 19.13
CA SER A 152 6.60 1.04 20.00
C SER A 152 6.80 2.36 19.25
N GLY A 153 6.79 3.50 19.97
CA GLY A 153 7.03 4.83 19.39
C GLY A 153 5.90 5.35 18.47
N GLY A 154 4.71 4.75 18.51
CA GLY A 154 3.58 5.16 17.68
C GLY A 154 2.94 6.48 18.15
N ARG A 155 2.33 7.22 17.22
CA ARG A 155 1.50 8.40 17.52
C ARG A 155 0.06 7.94 17.77
N VAL A 156 -0.44 8.16 18.97
CA VAL A 156 -1.76 7.69 19.42
C VAL A 156 -2.69 8.87 19.65
N LEU A 157 -3.78 8.93 18.90
CA LEU A 157 -4.85 9.92 19.14
C LEU A 157 -5.86 9.35 20.13
N ILE A 158 -6.03 9.99 21.27
CA ILE A 158 -7.00 9.64 22.31
C ILE A 158 -8.16 10.61 22.21
N ILE A 159 -9.39 10.11 22.02
CA ILE A 159 -10.60 10.90 21.89
C ILE A 159 -11.51 10.56 23.08
N ASP A 160 -11.55 11.44 24.06
CA ASP A 160 -12.31 11.26 25.30
C ASP A 160 -12.69 12.63 25.88
N ASP A 161 -13.96 12.81 26.22
CA ASP A 161 -14.50 14.01 26.85
C ASP A 161 -14.28 14.04 28.36
N HIS A 162 -13.83 12.93 28.93
CA HIS A 162 -13.56 12.81 30.37
C HIS A 162 -12.09 13.06 30.68
N GLU A 163 -11.73 14.30 31.03
CA GLU A 163 -10.37 14.78 31.20
C GLU A 163 -9.47 13.85 32.05
N ARG A 164 -9.97 13.39 33.24
CA ARG A 164 -9.20 12.51 34.12
C ARG A 164 -8.91 11.14 33.51
N GLN A 165 -9.84 10.60 32.73
CA GLN A 165 -9.65 9.30 32.06
C GLN A 165 -8.68 9.44 30.88
N ALA A 166 -8.88 10.46 30.08
CA ALA A 166 -7.98 10.79 28.99
C ALA A 166 -6.54 10.99 29.49
N ALA A 167 -6.35 11.74 30.55
CA ALA A 167 -5.04 11.95 31.16
C ALA A 167 -4.40 10.65 31.67
N ARG A 168 -5.19 9.74 32.28
CA ARG A 168 -4.70 8.43 32.70
C ARG A 168 -4.26 7.57 31.52
N VAL A 169 -5.11 7.42 30.50
CA VAL A 169 -4.77 6.66 29.28
C VAL A 169 -3.53 7.27 28.61
N CYS A 170 -3.46 8.60 28.54
CA CYS A 170 -2.33 9.32 28.00
C CYS A 170 -1.03 9.01 28.77
N SER A 171 -1.04 9.07 30.11
CA SER A 171 0.16 8.81 30.93
C SER A 171 0.67 7.37 30.79
N GLU A 172 -0.24 6.39 30.72
CA GLU A 172 0.13 4.97 30.53
C GLU A 172 0.76 4.73 29.15
N LEU A 173 0.23 5.34 28.12
CA LEU A 173 0.76 5.19 26.75
C LEU A 173 2.02 6.01 26.50
N ALA A 174 2.25 7.10 27.24
CA ALA A 174 3.43 7.95 27.06
C ALA A 174 4.76 7.24 27.38
N VAL A 175 4.73 6.09 28.07
CA VAL A 175 5.90 5.26 28.35
C VAL A 175 6.52 4.70 27.04
N GLU A 176 5.68 4.31 26.08
CA GLU A 176 6.14 3.66 24.84
C GLU A 176 5.72 4.39 23.58
N HIS A 177 4.78 5.31 23.66
CA HIS A 177 4.14 5.98 22.51
C HIS A 177 4.11 7.50 22.67
N ARG A 178 3.59 8.18 21.66
CA ARG A 178 3.39 9.65 21.63
C ARG A 178 1.89 9.95 21.59
N PRO A 179 1.20 9.91 22.73
CA PRO A 179 -0.22 10.17 22.78
C PRO A 179 -0.54 11.67 22.62
N VAL A 180 -1.65 11.95 21.96
CA VAL A 180 -2.28 13.27 21.85
C VAL A 180 -3.73 13.10 22.24
N VAL A 181 -4.26 13.98 23.08
CA VAL A 181 -5.64 13.94 23.57
C VAL A 181 -6.45 15.03 22.90
N GLU A 182 -7.62 14.65 22.39
CA GLU A 182 -8.64 15.55 21.86
C GLU A 182 -9.98 15.27 22.55
N SER A 183 -10.59 16.30 23.10
CA SER A 183 -11.94 16.20 23.70
C SER A 183 -13.04 16.64 22.75
N ASP A 184 -12.68 17.36 21.70
CA ASP A 184 -13.58 17.87 20.67
C ASP A 184 -13.57 16.91 19.45
N PRO A 185 -14.72 16.31 19.09
CA PRO A 185 -14.80 15.37 17.98
C PRO A 185 -14.44 15.98 16.62
N GLU A 186 -14.71 17.26 16.37
CA GLU A 186 -14.37 17.92 15.10
C GLU A 186 -12.85 18.10 14.97
N LYS A 187 -12.19 18.54 16.04
CA LYS A 187 -10.73 18.62 16.06
C LYS A 187 -10.09 17.25 15.95
N ALA A 188 -10.68 16.24 16.59
CA ALA A 188 -10.20 14.87 16.50
C ALA A 188 -10.23 14.34 15.05
N LEU A 189 -11.26 14.64 14.25
CA LEU A 189 -11.32 14.29 12.82
C LEU A 189 -10.21 14.97 12.00
N VAL A 190 -9.87 16.21 12.33
CA VAL A 190 -8.76 16.93 11.67
C VAL A 190 -7.42 16.32 12.08
N THR A 191 -7.21 16.07 13.38
CA THR A 191 -5.98 15.47 13.89
C THR A 191 -5.77 14.05 13.35
N ALA A 192 -6.84 13.28 13.16
CA ALA A 192 -6.78 11.93 12.59
C ALA A 192 -6.25 11.89 11.14
N LYS A 193 -6.42 12.98 10.35
CA LYS A 193 -5.85 13.09 9.00
C LYS A 193 -4.32 13.30 8.99
N GLY A 194 -3.75 13.60 10.14
CA GLY A 194 -2.31 13.71 10.31
C GLY A 194 -1.61 12.35 10.47
N PRO A 195 -0.33 12.35 10.82
CA PRO A 195 0.45 11.13 11.01
C PRO A 195 0.08 10.43 12.33
N VAL A 196 -1.03 9.70 12.35
CA VAL A 196 -1.54 8.91 13.47
C VAL A 196 -1.37 7.42 13.18
N ASP A 197 -0.90 6.67 14.21
CA ASP A 197 -0.72 5.21 14.11
C ASP A 197 -1.87 4.42 14.75
N LEU A 198 -2.57 5.01 15.71
CA LEU A 198 -3.69 4.39 16.42
C LEU A 198 -4.65 5.48 16.92
N VAL A 199 -5.94 5.23 16.79
CA VAL A 199 -6.99 6.03 17.41
C VAL A 199 -7.61 5.25 18.56
N ILE A 200 -7.68 5.86 19.73
CA ILE A 200 -8.39 5.32 20.91
C ILE A 200 -9.61 6.20 21.15
N ILE A 201 -10.80 5.60 21.14
CA ILE A 201 -12.06 6.34 21.29
C ILE A 201 -12.81 5.88 22.54
N ASN A 202 -13.22 6.81 23.38
CA ASN A 202 -14.21 6.53 24.41
C ASN A 202 -15.58 6.35 23.75
N ALA A 203 -16.04 5.09 23.62
CA ALA A 203 -17.35 4.79 23.05
C ALA A 203 -18.51 5.19 24.00
N ALA A 204 -18.26 5.35 25.30
CA ALA A 204 -19.22 5.76 26.32
C ALA A 204 -19.10 7.27 26.68
N ALA A 205 -18.52 8.10 25.82
CA ALA A 205 -18.45 9.54 25.98
C ALA A 205 -19.85 10.16 26.14
N ARG A 206 -19.95 11.21 26.94
CA ARG A 206 -21.23 11.89 27.21
C ARG A 206 -21.45 13.10 26.30
N GLY A 207 -20.37 13.78 25.92
CA GLY A 207 -20.40 14.98 25.08
C GLY A 207 -20.52 14.67 23.58
N PHE A 208 -20.27 13.43 23.17
CA PHE A 208 -20.38 13.00 21.77
C PHE A 208 -20.68 11.50 21.67
N ASP A 209 -21.19 11.06 20.52
CA ASP A 209 -21.36 9.63 20.22
C ASP A 209 -20.05 9.06 19.65
N GLY A 210 -19.29 8.34 20.49
CA GLY A 210 -18.00 7.76 20.10
C GLY A 210 -18.09 6.71 18.99
N LEU A 211 -19.19 5.95 18.90
CA LEU A 211 -19.39 5.00 17.79
C LEU A 211 -19.71 5.71 16.47
N ARG A 212 -20.47 6.79 16.51
CA ARG A 212 -20.71 7.63 15.34
C ARG A 212 -19.42 8.26 14.84
N LEU A 213 -18.56 8.73 15.75
CA LEU A 213 -17.25 9.26 15.40
C LEU A 213 -16.34 8.19 14.77
N ALA A 214 -16.34 6.96 15.31
CA ALA A 214 -15.63 5.84 14.72
C ALA A 214 -16.12 5.53 13.30
N ALA A 215 -17.44 5.59 13.07
CA ALA A 215 -18.01 5.41 11.74
C ALA A 215 -17.58 6.54 10.76
N GLN A 216 -17.49 7.78 11.22
CA GLN A 216 -16.99 8.90 10.41
C GLN A 216 -15.52 8.70 10.01
N ILE A 217 -14.65 8.28 10.95
CA ILE A 217 -13.24 7.96 10.66
C ILE A 217 -13.15 6.81 9.64
N ARG A 218 -14.05 5.84 9.66
CA ARG A 218 -14.09 4.72 8.70
C ARG A 218 -14.60 5.12 7.32
N SER A 219 -15.45 6.12 7.22
CA SER A 219 -16.04 6.58 5.95
C SER A 219 -15.13 7.53 5.17
N ASP A 220 -14.22 8.23 5.84
CA ASP A 220 -13.29 9.17 5.20
C ASP A 220 -12.10 8.42 4.60
N GLU A 221 -11.78 8.67 3.32
CA GLU A 221 -10.74 8.00 2.57
C GLU A 221 -9.35 8.17 3.21
N ALA A 222 -9.07 9.33 3.78
CA ALA A 222 -7.79 9.63 4.41
C ALA A 222 -7.58 8.90 5.74
N THR A 223 -8.65 8.51 6.45
CA THR A 223 -8.57 7.96 7.81
C THR A 223 -9.12 6.53 7.95
N ARG A 224 -9.83 6.01 6.94
CA ARG A 224 -10.45 4.66 6.99
C ARG A 224 -9.49 3.51 7.30
N HIS A 225 -8.20 3.69 7.05
CA HIS A 225 -7.16 2.68 7.29
C HIS A 225 -6.58 2.70 8.72
N LEU A 226 -6.88 3.74 9.51
CA LEU A 226 -6.38 3.86 10.88
C LEU A 226 -6.98 2.77 11.78
N PRO A 227 -6.18 2.06 12.59
CA PRO A 227 -6.73 1.18 13.59
C PRO A 227 -7.47 2.00 14.67
N ILE A 228 -8.63 1.51 15.07
CA ILE A 228 -9.45 2.10 16.13
C ILE A 228 -9.56 1.10 17.27
N LEU A 229 -9.18 1.52 18.48
CA LEU A 229 -9.41 0.83 19.74
C LEU A 229 -10.53 1.56 20.50
N ALA A 230 -11.67 0.92 20.73
CA ALA A 230 -12.77 1.51 21.47
C ALA A 230 -12.69 1.14 22.95
N ILE A 231 -12.81 2.13 23.81
CA ILE A 231 -13.01 1.95 25.26
C ILE A 231 -14.51 1.91 25.54
N VAL A 232 -14.97 0.84 26.17
CA VAL A 232 -16.39 0.59 26.44
C VAL A 232 -16.60 0.16 27.89
N ASP A 233 -17.83 0.28 28.40
CA ASP A 233 -18.19 -0.28 29.69
C ASP A 233 -18.53 -1.78 29.54
N PHE A 234 -18.06 -2.61 30.48
CA PHE A 234 -18.16 -4.07 30.39
C PHE A 234 -19.61 -4.56 30.25
N ASP A 235 -20.56 -3.85 30.86
CA ASP A 235 -21.97 -4.24 30.87
C ASP A 235 -22.73 -3.89 29.58
N GLU A 236 -22.13 -3.09 28.68
CA GLU A 236 -22.77 -2.66 27.42
C GLU A 236 -22.50 -3.62 26.23
N ARG A 237 -22.83 -4.91 26.38
CA ARG A 237 -22.62 -5.94 25.33
C ARG A 237 -23.14 -5.56 23.92
N PRO A 238 -24.35 -4.98 23.76
CA PRO A 238 -24.82 -4.56 22.43
C PRO A 238 -23.91 -3.51 21.78
N ARG A 239 -23.33 -2.61 22.58
CA ARG A 239 -22.42 -1.56 22.11
C ARG A 239 -21.08 -2.14 21.68
N LEU A 240 -20.59 -3.18 22.39
CA LEU A 240 -19.39 -3.93 22.00
C LEU A 240 -19.53 -4.54 20.58
N VAL A 241 -20.64 -5.25 20.35
CA VAL A 241 -20.90 -5.87 19.04
C VAL A 241 -21.01 -4.81 17.95
N LYS A 242 -21.79 -3.76 18.20
CA LYS A 242 -21.95 -2.66 17.26
C LYS A 242 -20.64 -1.95 16.91
N ALA A 243 -19.73 -1.79 17.87
CA ALA A 243 -18.38 -1.26 17.62
C ALA A 243 -17.62 -2.12 16.59
N LEU A 244 -17.61 -3.45 16.75
CA LEU A 244 -16.95 -4.37 15.81
C LEU A 244 -17.62 -4.36 14.41
N GLU A 245 -18.94 -4.24 14.35
CA GLU A 245 -19.70 -4.15 13.09
C GLU A 245 -19.36 -2.87 12.31
N ILE A 246 -19.20 -1.74 13.00
CA ILE A 246 -18.80 -0.46 12.41
C ILE A 246 -17.36 -0.51 11.86
N GLY A 247 -16.56 -1.48 12.33
CA GLY A 247 -15.18 -1.65 11.87
C GLY A 247 -14.14 -1.15 12.88
N VAL A 248 -14.49 -1.02 14.18
CA VAL A 248 -13.51 -0.88 15.25
C VAL A 248 -12.63 -2.14 15.26
N ASN A 249 -11.33 -1.96 15.33
CA ASN A 249 -10.37 -3.07 15.21
C ASN A 249 -10.25 -3.86 16.50
N ASP A 250 -10.40 -3.18 17.63
CA ASP A 250 -10.24 -3.79 18.94
C ASP A 250 -11.03 -3.05 20.01
N ILE A 251 -11.27 -3.69 21.14
CA ILE A 251 -12.09 -3.16 22.23
C ILE A 251 -11.36 -3.38 23.55
N LEU A 252 -11.39 -2.38 24.40
CA LEU A 252 -10.90 -2.41 25.77
C LEU A 252 -12.05 -2.10 26.74
N ALA A 253 -12.39 -3.07 27.59
CA ALA A 253 -13.45 -2.89 28.58
C ALA A 253 -12.93 -2.20 29.85
N ARG A 254 -13.79 -1.39 30.48
CA ARG A 254 -13.51 -0.84 31.80
C ARG A 254 -13.75 -1.89 32.91
N PRO A 255 -12.94 -1.86 34.00
CA PRO A 255 -11.85 -0.94 34.31
C PRO A 255 -10.62 -1.20 33.44
N ILE A 256 -9.99 -0.13 32.91
CA ILE A 256 -8.84 -0.21 32.02
C ILE A 256 -7.63 -0.72 32.77
N ASP A 257 -7.05 -1.80 32.28
CA ASP A 257 -5.78 -2.33 32.73
C ASP A 257 -4.64 -1.67 31.91
N PRO A 258 -3.63 -1.04 32.56
CA PRO A 258 -2.53 -0.39 31.87
C PRO A 258 -1.71 -1.33 30.97
N GLN A 259 -1.45 -2.55 31.43
CA GLN A 259 -0.64 -3.51 30.66
C GLN A 259 -1.43 -4.06 29.47
N GLU A 260 -2.73 -4.32 29.62
CA GLU A 260 -3.61 -4.71 28.52
C GLU A 260 -3.72 -3.59 27.49
N LEU A 261 -3.90 -2.33 27.91
CA LEU A 261 -3.93 -1.17 27.04
C LEU A 261 -2.63 -1.05 26.22
N ALA A 262 -1.47 -1.14 26.87
CA ALA A 262 -0.17 -1.05 26.20
C ALA A 262 0.04 -2.20 25.21
N ALA A 263 -0.32 -3.42 25.58
CA ALA A 263 -0.18 -4.59 24.71
C ALA A 263 -1.09 -4.53 23.49
N ARG A 264 -2.36 -4.10 23.65
CA ARG A 264 -3.30 -3.88 22.53
C ARG A 264 -2.82 -2.75 21.62
N ALA A 265 -2.37 -1.63 22.19
CA ALA A 265 -1.83 -0.52 21.41
C ALA A 265 -0.63 -0.97 20.55
N ARG A 266 0.34 -1.68 21.13
CA ARG A 266 1.49 -2.27 20.40
C ARG A 266 1.03 -3.17 19.25
N THR A 267 0.03 -4.02 19.49
CA THR A 267 -0.48 -4.95 18.48
C THR A 267 -1.13 -4.19 17.32
N GLN A 268 -1.98 -3.19 17.58
CA GLN A 268 -2.64 -2.42 16.54
C GLN A 268 -1.65 -1.56 15.74
N ILE A 269 -0.68 -0.92 16.40
CA ILE A 269 0.37 -0.13 15.75
C ILE A 269 1.26 -1.01 14.87
N ARG A 270 1.68 -2.18 15.35
CA ARG A 270 2.47 -3.14 14.58
C ARG A 270 1.74 -3.60 13.31
N ARG A 271 0.44 -3.88 13.42
CA ARG A 271 -0.42 -4.26 12.28
C ARG A 271 -0.52 -3.13 11.25
N LYS A 272 -0.78 -1.91 11.71
CA LYS A 272 -0.83 -0.74 10.82
C LYS A 272 0.45 -0.58 10.05
N ARG A 273 1.60 -0.56 10.74
CA ARG A 273 2.92 -0.40 10.11
C ARG A 273 3.21 -1.51 9.10
N TYR A 274 2.80 -2.74 9.39
CA TYR A 274 2.93 -3.84 8.44
C TYR A 274 2.06 -3.64 7.19
N THR A 275 0.82 -3.20 7.37
CA THR A 275 -0.09 -2.91 6.25
C THR A 275 0.40 -1.72 5.42
N ASP A 276 0.89 -0.66 6.07
CA ASP A 276 1.47 0.50 5.41
C ASP A 276 2.72 0.10 4.60
N TYR A 277 3.61 -0.67 5.19
CA TYR A 277 4.79 -1.22 4.50
C TYR A 277 4.40 -2.00 3.23
N LEU A 278 3.37 -2.84 3.29
CA LEU A 278 2.89 -3.57 2.10
C LEU A 278 2.34 -2.63 1.03
N ARG A 279 1.62 -1.56 1.41
CA ARG A 279 1.09 -0.55 0.48
C ARG A 279 2.22 0.26 -0.16
N ASP A 280 3.14 0.77 0.65
CA ASP A 280 4.27 1.56 0.18
C ASP A 280 5.14 0.77 -0.80
N ASN A 281 5.38 -0.52 -0.53
CA ASN A 281 6.08 -1.40 -1.45
C ASN A 281 5.31 -1.62 -2.75
N LEU A 282 3.99 -1.71 -2.69
CA LEU A 282 3.16 -1.85 -3.89
C LEU A 282 3.23 -0.58 -4.74
N ASP A 283 3.05 0.59 -4.13
CA ASP A 283 3.09 1.88 -4.81
C ASP A 283 4.48 2.11 -5.45
N HIS A 284 5.54 1.83 -4.69
CA HIS A 284 6.90 1.90 -5.21
C HIS A 284 7.14 0.90 -6.36
N SER A 285 6.59 -0.30 -6.27
CA SER A 285 6.70 -1.30 -7.34
C SER A 285 5.96 -0.88 -8.60
N LEU A 286 4.80 -0.27 -8.48
CA LEU A 286 4.05 0.28 -9.61
C LEU A 286 4.82 1.43 -10.26
N GLU A 287 5.40 2.32 -9.45
CA GLU A 287 6.25 3.42 -9.94
C GLU A 287 7.45 2.88 -10.72
N LEU A 288 8.20 1.91 -10.16
CA LEU A 288 9.32 1.24 -10.84
C LEU A 288 8.91 0.51 -12.12
N ALA A 289 7.70 -0.05 -12.16
CA ALA A 289 7.20 -0.74 -13.34
C ALA A 289 6.84 0.19 -14.49
N VAL A 290 6.55 1.47 -14.23
CA VAL A 290 6.07 2.44 -15.23
C VAL A 290 7.06 3.58 -15.51
N THR A 291 8.07 3.83 -14.66
CA THR A 291 9.02 4.94 -14.80
C THR A 291 10.46 4.47 -15.12
N ASP A 292 11.24 5.35 -15.69
CA ASP A 292 12.70 5.23 -15.84
C ASP A 292 13.39 5.81 -14.61
N GLN A 293 14.25 5.03 -13.98
CA GLN A 293 14.88 5.36 -12.70
C GLN A 293 15.81 6.58 -12.75
N LEU A 294 16.40 6.87 -13.90
CA LEU A 294 17.34 7.98 -14.05
C LEU A 294 16.60 9.31 -14.22
N THR A 295 15.54 9.30 -15.04
CA THR A 295 14.91 10.51 -15.54
C THR A 295 13.57 10.82 -14.89
N GLY A 296 12.93 9.83 -14.23
CA GLY A 296 11.57 9.94 -13.66
C GLY A 296 10.45 9.99 -14.71
N LEU A 297 10.76 9.97 -16.00
CA LEU A 297 9.79 9.86 -17.07
C LEU A 297 9.24 8.41 -17.16
N HIS A 298 8.19 8.20 -17.94
CA HIS A 298 7.73 6.85 -18.20
C HIS A 298 8.80 6.01 -18.91
N ASN A 299 8.82 4.71 -18.62
CA ASN A 299 9.71 3.78 -19.29
C ASN A 299 9.11 3.26 -20.62
N ARG A 300 9.96 2.68 -21.46
CA ARG A 300 9.57 2.11 -22.75
C ARG A 300 8.43 1.11 -22.67
N ARG A 301 8.41 0.27 -21.62
CA ARG A 301 7.39 -0.78 -21.46
C ARG A 301 6.00 -0.20 -21.26
N TYR A 302 5.88 0.77 -20.39
CA TYR A 302 4.62 1.47 -20.12
C TYR A 302 4.14 2.22 -21.37
N MET A 303 5.04 2.97 -22.03
CA MET A 303 4.75 3.69 -23.27
C MET A 303 4.21 2.77 -24.36
N SER A 304 4.82 1.60 -24.57
CA SER A 304 4.38 0.65 -25.62
C SER A 304 2.94 0.17 -25.39
N GLY A 305 2.56 -0.12 -24.13
CA GLY A 305 1.19 -0.52 -23.79
C GLY A 305 0.17 0.61 -24.02
N GLN A 306 0.53 1.85 -23.64
CA GLN A 306 -0.34 3.01 -23.85
C GLN A 306 -0.49 3.36 -25.33
N LEU A 307 0.60 3.32 -26.08
CA LEU A 307 0.59 3.58 -27.53
C LEU A 307 -0.32 2.57 -28.26
N ASP A 308 -0.25 1.29 -27.91
CA ASP A 308 -1.11 0.25 -28.50
C ASP A 308 -2.59 0.54 -28.29
N ALA A 309 -2.96 0.91 -27.05
CA ALA A 309 -4.34 1.27 -26.72
C ALA A 309 -4.84 2.53 -27.46
N LEU A 310 -3.98 3.54 -27.59
CA LEU A 310 -4.32 4.81 -28.23
C LEU A 310 -4.44 4.65 -29.75
N VAL A 311 -3.51 3.93 -30.41
CA VAL A 311 -3.58 3.67 -31.86
C VAL A 311 -4.82 2.84 -32.22
N LYS A 312 -5.16 1.83 -31.41
CA LYS A 312 -6.41 1.07 -31.59
C LYS A 312 -7.65 1.96 -31.48
N ARG A 313 -7.68 2.89 -30.51
CA ARG A 313 -8.79 3.83 -30.35
C ARG A 313 -8.90 4.76 -31.56
N ALA A 314 -7.80 5.31 -32.04
CA ALA A 314 -7.75 6.14 -33.23
C ALA A 314 -8.24 5.40 -34.48
N GLY A 315 -7.91 4.12 -34.62
CA GLY A 315 -8.36 3.25 -35.70
C GLY A 315 -9.88 2.97 -35.71
N LEU A 316 -10.55 3.09 -34.56
CA LEU A 316 -12.00 2.93 -34.42
C LEU A 316 -12.78 4.25 -34.65
N GLY A 317 -12.18 5.23 -35.30
CA GLY A 317 -12.81 6.55 -35.54
C GLY A 317 -12.58 7.57 -34.45
N GLY A 318 -11.60 7.34 -33.55
CA GLY A 318 -11.15 8.33 -32.59
C GLY A 318 -10.19 9.37 -33.19
N ASP A 319 -9.82 10.34 -32.36
CA ASP A 319 -8.87 11.39 -32.75
C ASP A 319 -7.47 10.83 -33.03
N PRO A 320 -6.66 11.50 -33.88
CA PRO A 320 -5.34 11.02 -34.28
C PRO A 320 -4.37 11.01 -33.10
N VAL A 321 -3.43 10.07 -33.14
CA VAL A 321 -2.32 9.97 -32.19
C VAL A 321 -1.03 10.31 -32.91
N ALA A 322 -0.27 11.28 -32.35
CA ALA A 322 1.06 11.59 -32.85
C ALA A 322 2.14 11.07 -31.90
N THR A 323 3.33 10.82 -32.45
CA THR A 323 4.53 10.46 -31.72
C THR A 323 5.70 11.35 -32.12
N LEU A 324 6.46 11.80 -31.11
CA LEU A 324 7.78 12.39 -31.29
C LEU A 324 8.80 11.34 -30.88
N LEU A 325 9.77 11.04 -31.73
CA LEU A 325 11.01 10.35 -31.33
C LEU A 325 12.10 11.40 -31.28
N ILE A 326 12.81 11.47 -30.18
CA ILE A 326 13.80 12.51 -29.87
C ILE A 326 15.13 11.84 -29.54
N ASP A 327 16.22 12.36 -30.08
CA ASP A 327 17.57 11.89 -29.79
C ASP A 327 18.48 13.08 -29.47
N ILE A 328 19.27 12.94 -28.41
CA ILE A 328 20.22 14.00 -27.97
C ILE A 328 21.45 13.99 -28.86
N ASP A 329 21.65 15.06 -29.62
CA ASP A 329 22.74 15.17 -30.57
C ASP A 329 24.11 15.08 -29.88
N HIS A 330 24.98 14.22 -30.43
CA HIS A 330 26.34 14.05 -29.95
C HIS A 330 26.50 13.62 -28.47
N PHE A 331 25.48 12.95 -27.89
CA PHE A 331 25.49 12.52 -26.49
C PHE A 331 26.71 11.65 -26.13
N LYS A 332 27.16 10.81 -27.04
CA LYS A 332 28.39 10.03 -26.87
C LYS A 332 29.62 10.92 -26.67
N LYS A 333 29.70 12.05 -27.34
CA LYS A 333 30.83 13.00 -27.13
C LYS A 333 30.79 13.64 -25.74
N ILE A 334 29.62 13.86 -25.20
CA ILE A 334 29.45 14.35 -23.83
C ILE A 334 30.00 13.33 -22.84
N ASN A 335 29.60 12.05 -23.00
CA ASN A 335 30.09 10.95 -22.15
C ASN A 335 31.61 10.78 -22.29
N ASP A 336 32.13 10.78 -23.53
CA ASP A 336 33.55 10.57 -23.79
C ASP A 336 34.40 11.74 -23.25
N GLY A 337 33.87 12.99 -23.23
CA GLY A 337 34.57 14.17 -22.76
C GLY A 337 34.47 14.48 -21.28
N PHE A 338 33.30 14.22 -20.67
CA PHE A 338 32.97 14.64 -19.29
C PHE A 338 32.65 13.47 -18.37
N GLY A 339 32.56 12.22 -18.88
CA GLY A 339 32.20 11.05 -18.11
C GLY A 339 30.67 10.78 -18.07
N HIS A 340 30.32 9.56 -17.70
CA HIS A 340 28.91 9.09 -17.66
C HIS A 340 28.06 9.84 -16.62
N ASP A 341 28.66 10.28 -15.51
CA ASP A 341 27.90 11.01 -14.47
C ASP A 341 27.36 12.34 -15.01
N VAL A 342 28.15 13.05 -15.85
CA VAL A 342 27.71 14.28 -16.52
C VAL A 342 26.66 13.97 -17.60
N GLY A 343 26.81 12.87 -18.32
CA GLY A 343 25.78 12.39 -19.25
C GLY A 343 24.45 12.14 -18.53
N ASP A 344 24.49 11.55 -17.36
CA ASP A 344 23.30 11.31 -16.53
C ASP A 344 22.67 12.63 -16.04
N GLU A 345 23.45 13.64 -15.68
CA GLU A 345 22.95 14.99 -15.36
C GLU A 345 22.23 15.61 -16.57
N VAL A 346 22.82 15.49 -17.78
CA VAL A 346 22.20 15.97 -19.03
C VAL A 346 20.87 15.25 -19.30
N LEU A 347 20.80 13.94 -19.11
CA LEU A 347 19.54 13.17 -19.29
C LEU A 347 18.46 13.59 -18.31
N ARG A 348 18.80 13.83 -17.03
CA ARG A 348 17.84 14.31 -16.01
C ARG A 348 17.31 15.70 -16.34
N GLU A 349 18.21 16.63 -16.68
CA GLU A 349 17.84 18.00 -17.03
C GLU A 349 17.00 18.04 -18.31
N PHE A 350 17.36 17.24 -19.32
CA PHE A 350 16.56 17.09 -20.53
C PHE A 350 15.14 16.59 -20.22
N ALA A 351 15.02 15.57 -19.38
CA ALA A 351 13.71 15.01 -18.98
C ALA A 351 12.82 16.07 -18.32
N VAL A 352 13.37 16.91 -17.43
CA VAL A 352 12.65 18.01 -16.79
C VAL A 352 12.16 19.02 -17.84
N ARG A 353 13.03 19.41 -18.78
CA ARG A 353 12.67 20.32 -19.87
C ARG A 353 11.61 19.72 -20.79
N LEU A 354 11.72 18.43 -21.11
CA LEU A 354 10.75 17.74 -21.94
C LEU A 354 9.37 17.72 -21.26
N ALA A 355 9.31 17.29 -19.99
CA ALA A 355 8.06 17.23 -19.24
C ALA A 355 7.36 18.59 -19.09
N SER A 356 8.14 19.68 -18.94
CA SER A 356 7.59 21.04 -18.84
C SER A 356 7.06 21.61 -20.16
N ASN A 357 7.37 20.97 -21.28
CA ASN A 357 6.99 21.42 -22.64
C ASN A 357 5.90 20.58 -23.30
N VAL A 358 5.30 19.63 -22.58
CA VAL A 358 4.19 18.78 -23.05
C VAL A 358 2.97 18.97 -22.16
N ARG A 359 1.78 18.51 -22.62
CA ARG A 359 0.53 18.61 -21.88
C ARG A 359 0.43 17.51 -20.84
N ALA A 360 -0.43 17.65 -19.85
CA ALA A 360 -0.67 16.63 -18.84
C ALA A 360 -1.21 15.29 -19.42
N ILE A 361 -1.86 15.32 -20.58
CA ILE A 361 -2.35 14.13 -21.28
C ILE A 361 -1.29 13.47 -22.18
N ASP A 362 -0.20 14.18 -22.50
CA ASP A 362 0.89 13.66 -23.31
C ASP A 362 1.76 12.75 -22.45
N LEU A 363 2.39 11.74 -23.05
CA LEU A 363 3.16 10.73 -22.37
C LEU A 363 4.65 10.83 -22.74
N PRO A 364 5.44 11.65 -22.04
CA PRO A 364 6.88 11.67 -22.23
C PRO A 364 7.53 10.43 -21.61
N CYS A 365 8.44 9.81 -22.35
CA CYS A 365 9.04 8.53 -22.03
C CYS A 365 10.51 8.51 -22.39
N ARG A 366 11.35 7.85 -21.59
CA ARG A 366 12.68 7.46 -22.01
C ARG A 366 12.61 6.13 -22.73
N TYR A 367 12.97 6.13 -24.03
CA TYR A 367 12.90 4.95 -24.87
C TYR A 367 14.09 4.03 -24.67
N GLY A 368 15.28 4.59 -24.45
CA GLY A 368 16.52 3.89 -24.12
C GLY A 368 17.75 4.76 -24.40
N GLY A 369 18.83 4.61 -23.63
CA GLY A 369 20.05 5.39 -23.80
C GLY A 369 19.77 6.91 -23.78
N GLU A 370 19.98 7.56 -24.92
CA GLU A 370 19.79 8.98 -25.17
C GLU A 370 18.52 9.30 -25.97
N GLU A 371 17.65 8.30 -26.15
CA GLU A 371 16.41 8.39 -26.94
C GLU A 371 15.18 8.55 -26.05
N PHE A 372 14.30 9.46 -26.44
CA PHE A 372 13.04 9.76 -25.78
C PHE A 372 11.88 9.71 -26.77
N VAL A 373 10.71 9.31 -26.30
CA VAL A 373 9.47 9.30 -27.08
C VAL A 373 8.42 10.12 -26.34
N VAL A 374 7.65 10.91 -27.06
CA VAL A 374 6.43 11.54 -26.54
C VAL A 374 5.26 11.00 -27.35
N VAL A 375 4.31 10.33 -26.67
CA VAL A 375 3.03 9.94 -27.26
C VAL A 375 2.02 11.04 -26.98
N MET A 376 1.36 11.52 -28.02
CA MET A 376 0.45 12.67 -27.97
C MET A 376 -0.94 12.27 -28.46
N PRO A 377 -1.88 11.97 -27.54
CA PRO A 377 -3.26 11.70 -27.90
C PRO A 377 -3.92 12.95 -28.51
N ASP A 378 -4.93 12.74 -29.34
CA ASP A 378 -5.78 13.78 -29.90
C ASP A 378 -4.96 14.94 -30.53
N THR A 379 -3.93 14.55 -31.33
CA THR A 379 -2.95 15.51 -31.84
C THR A 379 -2.64 15.20 -33.33
N SER A 380 -2.83 16.22 -34.17
CA SER A 380 -2.51 16.16 -35.59
C SER A 380 -0.99 16.18 -35.85
N LEU A 381 -0.57 15.75 -37.06
CA LEU A 381 0.85 15.83 -37.45
C LEU A 381 1.39 17.28 -37.39
N GLU A 382 0.58 18.26 -37.79
CA GLU A 382 0.94 19.67 -37.81
C GLU A 382 1.13 20.22 -36.39
N ASP A 383 0.18 19.90 -35.49
CA ASP A 383 0.28 20.29 -34.08
C ASP A 383 1.48 19.64 -33.40
N ALA A 384 1.72 18.37 -33.65
CA ALA A 384 2.88 17.65 -33.12
C ALA A 384 4.20 18.27 -33.62
N HIS A 385 4.27 18.64 -34.88
CA HIS A 385 5.45 19.33 -35.43
C HIS A 385 5.70 20.67 -34.74
N ARG A 386 4.64 21.48 -34.51
CA ARG A 386 4.77 22.77 -33.79
C ARG A 386 5.26 22.57 -32.36
N ILE A 387 4.78 21.55 -31.67
CA ILE A 387 5.22 21.21 -30.32
C ILE A 387 6.68 20.73 -30.34
N ALA A 388 7.05 19.90 -31.30
CA ALA A 388 8.42 19.42 -31.46
C ALA A 388 9.43 20.57 -31.70
N GLU A 389 9.10 21.54 -32.57
CA GLU A 389 9.93 22.73 -32.80
C GLU A 389 10.06 23.59 -31.53
N ARG A 390 8.99 23.76 -30.76
CA ARG A 390 9.05 24.46 -29.45
C ARG A 390 10.01 23.78 -28.50
N ILE A 391 9.94 22.44 -28.38
CA ILE A 391 10.85 21.65 -27.52
C ILE A 391 12.29 21.83 -28.01
N ARG A 392 12.55 21.68 -29.30
CA ARG A 392 13.88 21.83 -29.89
C ARG A 392 14.48 23.20 -29.61
N LEU A 393 13.72 24.26 -29.83
CA LEU A 393 14.16 25.65 -29.58
C LEU A 393 14.43 25.90 -28.09
N HIS A 394 13.60 25.38 -27.20
CA HIS A 394 13.78 25.50 -25.76
C HIS A 394 15.05 24.78 -25.27
N VAL A 395 15.34 23.61 -25.80
CA VAL A 395 16.55 22.83 -25.48
C VAL A 395 17.79 23.54 -26.00
N ALA A 396 17.82 23.96 -27.26
CA ALA A 396 18.95 24.60 -27.88
C ALA A 396 19.23 26.04 -27.32
N GLY A 397 18.17 26.71 -26.85
CA GLY A 397 18.24 28.11 -26.40
C GLY A 397 18.78 28.31 -24.97
N SER A 398 18.85 27.25 -24.17
CA SER A 398 19.26 27.33 -22.76
C SER A 398 20.36 26.31 -22.44
N PRO A 399 21.54 26.75 -22.00
CA PRO A 399 22.63 25.84 -21.63
C PRO A 399 22.22 24.88 -20.49
N PHE A 400 22.75 23.67 -20.52
CA PHE A 400 22.60 22.69 -19.46
C PHE A 400 23.64 22.94 -18.37
N ARG A 401 23.18 23.02 -17.12
CA ARG A 401 24.07 23.18 -15.97
C ARG A 401 24.46 21.80 -15.45
N VAL A 402 25.76 21.50 -15.50
CA VAL A 402 26.31 20.21 -15.06
C VAL A 402 27.41 20.41 -14.04
N MET A 403 27.86 19.36 -13.37
CA MET A 403 28.88 19.39 -12.32
C MET A 403 28.51 20.36 -11.17
N GLY A 404 27.26 20.28 -10.71
CA GLY A 404 26.78 21.21 -9.67
C GLY A 404 26.65 22.65 -10.10
N GLY A 405 26.63 22.94 -11.41
CA GLY A 405 26.55 24.28 -12.00
C GLY A 405 27.90 24.90 -12.37
N ALA A 406 29.01 24.15 -12.22
CA ALA A 406 30.35 24.62 -12.57
C ALA A 406 30.60 24.71 -14.09
N GLU A 407 29.87 23.88 -14.86
CA GLU A 407 30.00 23.83 -16.33
C GLU A 407 28.67 24.09 -17.02
N LEU A 408 28.73 24.70 -18.21
CA LEU A 408 27.60 25.00 -19.07
C LEU A 408 27.76 24.28 -20.41
N LEU A 409 26.89 23.33 -20.72
CA LEU A 409 26.91 22.58 -21.97
C LEU A 409 25.80 23.05 -22.92
N THR A 410 26.14 23.30 -24.18
CA THR A 410 25.13 23.49 -25.23
C THR A 410 24.73 22.12 -25.78
N VAL A 411 23.48 21.77 -25.60
CA VAL A 411 22.89 20.49 -26.05
C VAL A 411 21.84 20.80 -27.12
N THR A 412 21.84 20.03 -28.19
CA THR A 412 20.78 20.06 -29.22
C THR A 412 20.14 18.70 -29.37
N ILE A 413 19.00 18.65 -30.01
CA ILE A 413 18.21 17.44 -30.22
C ILE A 413 17.74 17.34 -31.68
N SER A 414 17.67 16.12 -32.18
CA SER A 414 17.04 15.81 -33.46
C SER A 414 15.69 15.11 -33.17
N ILE A 415 14.63 15.55 -33.82
CA ILE A 415 13.27 15.06 -33.57
C ILE A 415 12.63 14.57 -34.86
N GLY A 416 12.08 13.36 -34.81
CA GLY A 416 11.21 12.80 -35.84
C GLY A 416 9.76 12.80 -35.36
N VAL A 417 8.85 13.23 -36.21
CA VAL A 417 7.42 13.34 -35.90
C VAL A 417 6.64 12.44 -36.86
N ALA A 418 5.72 11.65 -36.31
CA ALA A 418 4.77 10.86 -37.10
C ALA A 418 3.38 10.92 -36.44
N ALA A 419 2.33 10.79 -37.23
CA ALA A 419 0.95 10.67 -36.74
C ALA A 419 0.27 9.42 -37.31
N SER A 420 -0.75 8.92 -36.60
CA SER A 420 -1.56 7.77 -37.03
C SER A 420 -2.35 8.08 -38.29
N ILE A 421 -2.50 7.10 -39.19
CA ILE A 421 -3.10 7.22 -40.54
C ILE A 421 -4.39 6.41 -40.69
N GLY A 422 -5.23 6.38 -39.68
CA GLY A 422 -6.56 5.73 -39.73
C GLY A 422 -6.56 4.27 -39.27
N GLU A 423 -7.54 3.51 -39.72
CA GLU A 423 -7.94 2.21 -39.12
C GLU A 423 -6.89 1.10 -39.19
N LEU A 424 -5.92 1.18 -40.11
CA LEU A 424 -4.94 0.12 -40.35
C LEU A 424 -3.56 0.40 -39.75
N ASP A 425 -3.39 1.51 -39.05
CA ASP A 425 -2.08 1.84 -38.49
C ASP A 425 -1.72 0.97 -37.28
N ARG A 426 -0.43 0.74 -37.11
CA ARG A 426 0.13 -0.10 -36.05
C ARG A 426 1.14 0.70 -35.22
N PRO A 427 1.23 0.48 -33.91
CA PRO A 427 2.19 1.18 -33.05
C PRO A 427 3.63 1.09 -33.56
N ASP A 428 4.05 -0.10 -34.01
CA ASP A 428 5.41 -0.31 -34.56
C ASP A 428 5.65 0.48 -35.83
N ALA A 429 4.65 0.56 -36.74
CA ALA A 429 4.76 1.31 -37.98
C ALA A 429 4.83 2.83 -37.70
N LEU A 430 4.05 3.31 -36.74
CA LEU A 430 4.09 4.71 -36.31
C LEU A 430 5.46 5.10 -35.74
N LEU A 431 5.99 4.29 -34.81
CA LEU A 431 7.32 4.51 -34.24
C LEU A 431 8.43 4.41 -35.31
N LYS A 432 8.31 3.48 -36.25
CA LYS A 432 9.27 3.35 -37.36
C LYS A 432 9.30 4.59 -38.23
N ARG A 433 8.15 5.19 -38.56
CA ARG A 433 8.11 6.45 -39.33
C ARG A 433 8.77 7.61 -38.58
N ALA A 434 8.56 7.69 -37.24
CA ALA A 434 9.23 8.68 -36.41
C ALA A 434 10.75 8.45 -36.37
N ASP A 435 11.23 7.22 -36.28
CA ASP A 435 12.65 6.85 -36.27
C ASP A 435 13.33 7.21 -37.59
N GLU A 436 12.73 6.87 -38.73
CA GLU A 436 13.21 7.27 -40.03
C GLU A 436 13.31 8.78 -40.20
N ALA A 437 12.39 9.55 -39.59
CA ALA A 437 12.43 11.02 -39.56
C ALA A 437 13.59 11.53 -38.70
N VAL A 438 13.87 10.91 -37.53
CA VAL A 438 15.05 11.25 -36.70
C VAL A 438 16.35 11.01 -37.49
N TYR A 439 16.43 9.87 -38.17
CA TYR A 439 17.60 9.56 -38.99
C TYR A 439 17.85 10.63 -40.07
N GLU A 440 16.79 11.10 -40.73
CA GLU A 440 16.87 12.19 -41.71
C GLU A 440 17.28 13.52 -41.05
N ALA A 441 16.75 13.84 -39.87
CA ALA A 441 17.15 15.04 -39.09
C ALA A 441 18.66 15.00 -38.79
N LYS A 442 19.16 13.85 -38.32
CA LYS A 442 20.60 13.67 -38.06
C LYS A 442 21.47 13.79 -39.31
N ALA A 443 21.03 13.17 -40.40
CA ALA A 443 21.75 13.19 -41.69
C ALA A 443 21.80 14.61 -42.33
N SER A 444 20.73 15.41 -42.13
CA SER A 444 20.63 16.77 -42.68
C SER A 444 21.28 17.86 -41.84
N GLY A 445 22.06 17.52 -40.79
CA GLY A 445 22.87 18.47 -40.00
C GLY A 445 22.44 18.62 -38.57
N ARG A 446 21.56 17.75 -38.02
CA ARG A 446 21.09 17.75 -36.63
C ARG A 446 20.33 18.99 -36.21
N ASN A 447 19.95 19.09 -34.92
CA ASN A 447 19.19 20.20 -34.34
C ASN A 447 17.99 20.59 -35.23
N LYS A 448 17.16 19.62 -35.58
CA LYS A 448 16.04 19.75 -36.53
C LYS A 448 14.85 18.88 -36.15
N VAL A 449 13.70 19.29 -36.63
CA VAL A 449 12.48 18.52 -36.61
C VAL A 449 12.14 18.09 -38.04
N ILE A 450 11.92 16.81 -38.24
CA ILE A 450 11.39 16.25 -39.50
C ILE A 450 10.06 15.59 -39.21
N ALA A 451 9.02 15.96 -39.96
CA ALA A 451 7.73 15.31 -39.90
C ALA A 451 7.54 14.43 -41.16
N ARG A 452 7.12 13.19 -40.94
CA ARG A 452 6.71 12.29 -42.02
C ARG A 452 5.21 12.11 -41.98
N ALA A 453 4.55 12.60 -43.03
CA ALA A 453 3.24 12.12 -43.42
C ALA A 453 3.36 10.66 -43.86
N ALA A 454 2.29 9.91 -43.76
CA ALA A 454 2.25 8.49 -44.17
C ALA A 454 2.55 8.32 -45.66
#